data_9c71973e14149844578f31aa54086dec
#
_entry.id   9c71973e14149844578f31aa54086dec
#
_cell.length_a   1.000
_cell.length_b   1.000
_cell.length_c   1.000
_cell.angle_alpha   90.00
_cell.angle_beta   90.00
_cell.angle_gamma   90.00
#
_symmetry.space_group_name_H-M   'P 1'
#
loop_
_entity.id
_entity.type
_entity.pdbx_description
1 polymer ?
#
loop_
_entity_poly.entity_id
_entity_poly.type
_entity_poly.pdbx_seq_one_letter_code
_entity_poly.pdbx_strand_id
1 'polypeptide(L)'
;MKNTTGFWPVAPDLRRSDIAFHFRGHDYLGHMVAPAETEGPKPMVMVTHNYQGLKFFDVDVAEYIARLGYVGFAIDLYGDRLPANERLWPEDETHIPAFQQKCFEAMVALDHDHELFRALLKAWLDQGMNHNFVDASISPAAIGYCFGGVAVLEAVRGGLDLGGVVSLHGLLQTGEDPNPARFNAERPPLKSCENNYNTQTVVVVENGADDELVPDDSKQRFFNEMNE
;
A
#
# COMPACT_ATOMS: atom_id res chain seq x y z
N MET A 1 15.98 -11.37 21.74
CA MET A 1 15.77 -12.36 20.68
C MET A 1 15.33 -11.58 19.44
N LYS A 2 16.09 -11.64 18.33
CA LYS A 2 15.61 -11.10 17.06
C LYS A 2 14.39 -11.93 16.66
N ASN A 3 13.24 -11.28 16.54
CA ASN A 3 12.03 -11.93 16.10
C ASN A 3 12.25 -12.42 14.66
N THR A 4 11.84 -13.63 14.33
CA THR A 4 12.06 -14.27 13.03
C THR A 4 11.44 -13.49 11.85
N THR A 5 10.60 -12.51 12.12
CA THR A 5 9.99 -11.60 11.15
C THR A 5 10.80 -10.31 10.91
N GLY A 6 11.92 -10.07 11.63
CA GLY A 6 12.72 -8.86 11.52
C GLY A 6 12.13 -7.61 12.18
N PHE A 7 10.92 -7.69 12.75
CA PHE A 7 10.28 -6.58 13.44
C PHE A 7 10.51 -6.62 14.96
N TRP A 8 10.52 -5.44 15.60
CA TRP A 8 10.67 -5.33 17.06
C TRP A 8 9.43 -5.83 17.82
N PRO A 9 9.56 -6.07 19.13
CA PRO A 9 8.44 -6.44 19.98
C PRO A 9 7.33 -5.38 19.93
N VAL A 10 6.10 -5.85 19.91
CA VAL A 10 4.91 -4.98 19.99
C VAL A 10 4.89 -4.29 21.36
N ALA A 11 4.52 -3.01 21.39
CA ALA A 11 4.35 -2.26 22.61
C ALA A 11 3.24 -2.88 23.49
N PRO A 12 3.34 -2.80 24.84
CA PRO A 12 2.38 -3.46 25.73
C PRO A 12 0.93 -2.99 25.61
N ASP A 13 0.72 -1.77 25.09
CA ASP A 13 -0.59 -1.18 24.81
C ASP A 13 -1.23 -1.65 23.51
N LEU A 14 -0.51 -2.47 22.74
CA LEU A 14 -0.92 -2.97 21.43
C LEU A 14 -0.86 -4.50 21.35
N ARG A 15 -1.60 -5.05 20.40
CA ARG A 15 -1.51 -6.45 19.96
C ARG A 15 -1.30 -6.50 18.45
N ARG A 16 -0.46 -7.40 17.96
CA ARG A 16 -0.17 -7.59 16.54
C ARG A 16 -0.49 -9.01 16.10
N SER A 17 -1.04 -9.13 14.90
CA SER A 17 -1.23 -10.38 14.17
C SER A 17 -0.49 -10.32 12.85
N ASP A 18 0.34 -11.31 12.58
CA ASP A 18 1.00 -11.49 11.29
C ASP A 18 0.03 -12.21 10.35
N ILE A 19 -0.25 -11.61 9.20
CA ILE A 19 -1.17 -12.12 8.19
C ILE A 19 -0.35 -12.61 7.01
N ALA A 20 -0.33 -13.93 6.82
CA ALA A 20 0.36 -14.56 5.71
C ALA A 20 -0.63 -15.26 4.79
N PHE A 21 -0.47 -15.11 3.47
CA PHE A 21 -1.25 -15.83 2.48
C PHE A 21 -0.50 -15.99 1.16
N HIS A 22 -0.94 -16.97 0.37
CA HIS A 22 -0.44 -17.21 -0.98
C HIS A 22 -1.39 -16.62 -2.02
N PHE A 23 -0.86 -15.86 -2.98
CA PHE A 23 -1.66 -15.27 -4.03
C PHE A 23 -0.88 -15.22 -5.36
N ARG A 24 -1.47 -15.78 -6.40
CA ARG A 24 -0.92 -15.81 -7.77
C ARG A 24 0.56 -16.21 -7.85
N GLY A 25 0.96 -17.23 -7.09
CA GLY A 25 2.32 -17.79 -7.13
C GLY A 25 3.33 -17.15 -6.18
N HIS A 26 2.92 -16.19 -5.37
CA HIS A 26 3.77 -15.48 -4.41
C HIS A 26 3.25 -15.57 -2.98
N ASP A 27 4.17 -15.61 -2.02
CA ASP A 27 3.86 -15.57 -0.60
C ASP A 27 3.98 -14.15 -0.06
N TYR A 28 2.95 -13.70 0.67
CA TYR A 28 2.85 -12.36 1.23
C TYR A 28 2.78 -12.40 2.74
N LEU A 29 3.34 -11.37 3.39
CA LEU A 29 3.31 -11.21 4.84
C LEU A 29 3.08 -9.75 5.23
N GLY A 30 1.92 -9.46 5.79
CA GLY A 30 1.56 -8.15 6.36
C GLY A 30 1.40 -8.21 7.87
N HIS A 31 1.20 -7.05 8.49
CA HIS A 31 1.10 -6.91 9.95
C HIS A 31 -0.10 -6.08 10.34
N MET A 32 -1.01 -6.70 11.06
CA MET A 32 -2.20 -6.05 11.60
C MET A 32 -1.97 -5.71 13.06
N VAL A 33 -2.27 -4.47 13.44
CA VAL A 33 -2.10 -3.95 14.80
C VAL A 33 -3.40 -3.39 15.31
N ALA A 34 -3.74 -3.74 16.56
CA ALA A 34 -4.93 -3.26 17.25
C ALA A 34 -4.58 -2.83 18.68
N PRO A 35 -5.41 -2.01 19.37
CA PRO A 35 -5.26 -1.78 20.79
C PRO A 35 -5.28 -3.09 21.58
N ALA A 36 -4.43 -3.24 22.60
CA ALA A 36 -4.38 -4.43 23.44
C ALA A 36 -5.69 -4.62 24.22
N GLU A 37 -6.19 -3.52 24.77
CA GLU A 37 -7.46 -3.46 25.48
C GLU A 37 -8.51 -2.77 24.62
N THR A 38 -9.49 -3.51 24.13
CA THR A 38 -10.60 -2.95 23.34
C THR A 38 -11.87 -3.75 23.57
N GLU A 39 -13.00 -3.05 23.65
CA GLU A 39 -14.33 -3.67 23.63
C GLU A 39 -14.73 -3.93 22.15
N GLY A 40 -14.53 -5.17 21.71
CA GLY A 40 -14.92 -5.63 20.38
C GLY A 40 -14.03 -5.19 19.22
N PRO A 41 -14.44 -5.58 18.01
CA PRO A 41 -13.75 -5.22 16.76
C PRO A 41 -13.76 -3.71 16.49
N LYS A 42 -12.81 -3.22 15.69
CA LYS A 42 -12.66 -1.80 15.35
C LYS A 42 -12.59 -1.60 13.83
N PRO A 43 -12.91 -0.39 13.33
CA PRO A 43 -12.71 -0.06 11.93
C PRO A 43 -11.23 -0.19 11.54
N MET A 44 -10.97 -0.62 10.31
CA MET A 44 -9.63 -0.85 9.79
C MET A 44 -9.13 0.30 8.92
N VAL A 45 -7.85 0.60 9.03
CA VAL A 45 -7.10 1.44 8.08
C VAL A 45 -5.95 0.62 7.51
N MET A 46 -5.99 0.37 6.22
CA MET A 46 -4.93 -0.30 5.48
C MET A 46 -3.79 0.68 5.19
N VAL A 47 -2.55 0.29 5.44
CA VAL A 47 -1.34 1.08 5.20
C VAL A 47 -0.54 0.44 4.09
N THR A 48 -0.31 1.19 3.02
CA THR A 48 0.45 0.75 1.85
C THR A 48 1.81 1.43 1.80
N HIS A 49 2.86 0.61 1.64
CA HIS A 49 4.25 1.04 1.70
C HIS A 49 4.72 1.79 0.44
N ASN A 50 5.83 2.53 0.56
CA ASN A 50 6.50 3.16 -0.55
C ASN A 50 7.24 2.13 -1.46
N TYR A 51 7.97 2.58 -2.49
CA TYR A 51 8.65 1.70 -3.45
C TYR A 51 9.69 0.75 -2.82
N GLN A 52 10.14 1.01 -1.60
CA GLN A 52 11.14 0.18 -0.92
C GLN A 52 10.56 -1.08 -0.25
N GLY A 53 9.27 -1.32 -0.36
CA GLY A 53 8.60 -2.46 0.27
C GLY A 53 8.20 -2.21 1.72
N LEU A 54 7.50 -3.16 2.32
CA LEU A 54 7.01 -3.08 3.70
C LEU A 54 8.17 -3.03 4.70
N LYS A 55 8.23 -1.97 5.50
CA LYS A 55 9.29 -1.68 6.48
C LYS A 55 8.71 -1.34 7.86
N PHE A 56 9.61 -1.08 8.80
CA PHE A 56 9.26 -0.62 10.15
C PHE A 56 8.38 0.63 10.14
N PHE A 57 8.67 1.59 9.25
CA PHE A 57 7.87 2.79 9.11
C PHE A 57 6.39 2.49 8.90
N ASP A 58 6.07 1.54 8.03
CA ASP A 58 4.69 1.20 7.72
C ASP A 58 3.99 0.51 8.90
N VAL A 59 4.73 -0.31 9.65
CA VAL A 59 4.25 -0.93 10.89
C VAL A 59 4.08 0.12 11.99
N ASP A 60 4.99 1.08 12.12
CA ASP A 60 4.87 2.20 13.07
C ASP A 60 3.64 3.06 12.78
N VAL A 61 3.32 3.28 11.48
CA VAL A 61 2.07 3.95 11.07
C VAL A 61 0.86 3.12 11.50
N ALA A 62 0.88 1.80 11.29
CA ALA A 62 -0.19 0.92 11.73
C ALA A 62 -0.35 0.92 13.26
N GLU A 63 0.75 0.94 14.02
CA GLU A 63 0.72 1.11 15.48
C GLU A 63 0.16 2.46 15.92
N TYR A 64 0.52 3.55 15.21
CA TYR A 64 -0.04 4.86 15.49
C TYR A 64 -1.56 4.88 15.28
N ILE A 65 -2.04 4.29 14.18
CA ILE A 65 -3.46 4.13 13.88
C ILE A 65 -4.16 3.31 15.00
N ALA A 66 -3.50 2.26 15.49
CA ALA A 66 -4.05 1.45 16.58
C ALA A 66 -4.17 2.25 17.88
N ARG A 67 -3.21 3.13 18.20
CA ARG A 67 -3.29 4.04 19.37
C ARG A 67 -4.40 5.09 19.25
N LEU A 68 -4.86 5.38 18.02
CA LEU A 68 -6.05 6.21 17.79
C LEU A 68 -7.38 5.44 17.97
N GLY A 69 -7.31 4.14 18.26
CA GLY A 69 -8.49 3.31 18.52
C GLY A 69 -9.04 2.54 17.31
N TYR A 70 -8.28 2.47 16.23
CA TYR A 70 -8.60 1.73 15.00
C TYR A 70 -7.80 0.42 14.92
N VAL A 71 -7.94 -0.31 13.84
CA VAL A 71 -7.02 -1.37 13.43
C VAL A 71 -6.14 -0.83 12.32
N GLY A 72 -4.82 -0.77 12.54
CA GLY A 72 -3.84 -0.47 11.50
C GLY A 72 -3.41 -1.76 10.80
N PHE A 73 -3.40 -1.79 9.48
CA PHE A 73 -3.02 -2.97 8.71
C PHE A 73 -1.97 -2.65 7.66
N ALA A 74 -0.70 -2.82 8.01
CA ALA A 74 0.43 -2.66 7.10
C ALA A 74 0.53 -3.87 6.17
N ILE A 75 0.26 -3.65 4.88
CA ILE A 75 0.22 -4.70 3.86
C ILE A 75 1.50 -4.74 3.02
N ASP A 76 1.84 -5.94 2.58
CA ASP A 76 2.98 -6.21 1.69
C ASP A 76 2.51 -6.28 0.23
N LEU A 77 3.04 -5.42 -0.63
CA LEU A 77 2.72 -5.42 -2.05
C LEU A 77 3.66 -6.29 -2.89
N TYR A 78 4.83 -6.68 -2.34
CA TYR A 78 5.88 -7.34 -3.12
C TYR A 78 5.98 -8.84 -2.87
N GLY A 79 5.58 -9.29 -1.68
CA GLY A 79 5.68 -10.70 -1.31
C GLY A 79 7.12 -11.19 -1.31
N ASP A 80 7.30 -12.42 -1.75
CA ASP A 80 8.60 -13.08 -1.83
C ASP A 80 9.54 -12.52 -2.93
N ARG A 81 9.10 -11.55 -3.73
CA ARG A 81 9.99 -10.73 -4.59
C ARG A 81 10.95 -9.87 -3.74
N LEU A 82 10.49 -9.47 -2.55
CA LEU A 82 11.30 -8.83 -1.51
C LEU A 82 11.01 -9.53 -0.18
N PRO A 83 11.67 -10.67 0.11
CA PRO A 83 11.34 -11.49 1.27
C PRO A 83 11.58 -10.75 2.59
N ALA A 84 10.89 -11.16 3.64
CA ALA A 84 10.83 -10.46 4.93
C ALA A 84 12.22 -10.21 5.56
N ASN A 85 13.19 -11.09 5.33
CA ASN A 85 14.57 -10.92 5.80
C ASN A 85 15.37 -9.87 5.00
N GLU A 86 14.89 -9.45 3.83
CA GLU A 86 15.50 -8.42 2.98
C GLU A 86 14.76 -7.07 3.06
N ARG A 87 13.76 -6.92 3.94
CA ARG A 87 12.99 -5.68 4.10
C ARG A 87 13.74 -4.59 4.85
N LEU A 88 14.79 -4.95 5.56
CA LEU A 88 15.63 -3.98 6.23
C LEU A 88 16.56 -3.30 5.21
N TRP A 89 16.81 -2.01 5.43
CA TRP A 89 17.83 -1.30 4.67
C TRP A 89 19.17 -1.98 4.89
N PRO A 90 19.97 -2.25 3.83
CA PRO A 90 21.27 -2.89 3.97
C PRO A 90 22.19 -2.09 4.91
N GLU A 91 22.80 -2.76 5.88
CA GLU A 91 23.81 -2.14 6.77
C GLU A 91 25.09 -1.80 5.99
N ASP A 92 25.42 -2.59 4.98
CA ASP A 92 26.54 -2.35 4.06
C ASP A 92 26.06 -1.52 2.87
N GLU A 93 26.54 -0.27 2.77
CA GLU A 93 26.17 0.68 1.73
C GLU A 93 26.44 0.16 0.31
N THR A 94 27.39 -0.77 0.13
CA THR A 94 27.68 -1.39 -1.17
C THR A 94 26.52 -2.23 -1.71
N HIS A 95 25.63 -2.71 -0.84
CA HIS A 95 24.46 -3.49 -1.20
C HIS A 95 23.22 -2.62 -1.50
N ILE A 96 23.25 -1.34 -1.17
CA ILE A 96 22.11 -0.43 -1.37
C ILE A 96 21.64 -0.39 -2.83
N PRO A 97 22.51 -0.24 -3.84
CA PRO A 97 22.05 -0.22 -5.23
C PRO A 97 21.33 -1.50 -5.68
N ALA A 98 21.82 -2.66 -5.26
CA ALA A 98 21.19 -3.95 -5.58
C ALA A 98 19.83 -4.10 -4.88
N PHE A 99 19.72 -3.64 -3.63
CA PHE A 99 18.47 -3.61 -2.89
C PHE A 99 17.45 -2.66 -3.55
N GLN A 100 17.85 -1.46 -3.90
CA GLN A 100 16.99 -0.49 -4.60
C GLN A 100 16.51 -1.02 -5.94
N GLN A 101 17.39 -1.71 -6.69
CA GLN A 101 17.01 -2.34 -7.96
C GLN A 101 15.93 -3.40 -7.77
N LYS A 102 16.05 -4.29 -6.77
CA LYS A 102 15.00 -5.27 -6.45
C LYS A 102 13.67 -4.62 -6.09
N CYS A 103 13.70 -3.57 -5.26
CA CYS A 103 12.50 -2.82 -4.90
C CYS A 103 11.84 -2.20 -6.14
N PHE A 104 12.64 -1.63 -7.02
CA PHE A 104 12.19 -1.01 -8.25
C PHE A 104 11.55 -2.03 -9.20
N GLU A 105 12.18 -3.18 -9.40
CA GLU A 105 11.65 -4.27 -10.23
C GLU A 105 10.32 -4.81 -9.69
N ALA A 106 10.21 -4.98 -8.36
CA ALA A 106 8.98 -5.42 -7.73
C ALA A 106 7.85 -4.38 -7.88
N MET A 107 8.18 -3.09 -7.74
CA MET A 107 7.24 -1.99 -7.98
C MET A 107 6.75 -1.97 -9.43
N VAL A 108 7.69 -2.03 -10.39
CA VAL A 108 7.37 -1.99 -11.82
C VAL A 108 6.49 -3.17 -12.21
N ALA A 109 6.69 -4.36 -11.66
CA ALA A 109 5.88 -5.53 -11.95
C ALA A 109 4.39 -5.32 -11.63
N LEU A 110 4.07 -4.55 -10.58
CA LEU A 110 2.68 -4.19 -10.23
C LEU A 110 2.17 -3.01 -11.04
N ASP A 111 2.98 -1.95 -11.15
CA ASP A 111 2.60 -0.72 -11.84
C ASP A 111 2.34 -0.95 -13.36
N HIS A 112 2.84 -2.04 -13.92
CA HIS A 112 2.59 -2.47 -15.29
C HIS A 112 1.41 -3.41 -15.47
N ASP A 113 0.90 -3.99 -14.39
CA ASP A 113 -0.21 -4.94 -14.41
C ASP A 113 -1.29 -4.50 -13.42
N HIS A 114 -2.08 -3.49 -13.82
CA HIS A 114 -3.12 -2.93 -12.95
C HIS A 114 -4.16 -3.96 -12.55
N GLU A 115 -4.47 -4.94 -13.39
CA GLU A 115 -5.37 -6.05 -13.04
C GLU A 115 -4.78 -6.87 -11.88
N LEU A 116 -3.50 -7.24 -11.97
CA LEU A 116 -2.79 -7.93 -10.88
C LEU A 116 -2.75 -7.06 -9.63
N PHE A 117 -2.43 -5.76 -9.78
CA PHE A 117 -2.28 -4.84 -8.66
C PHE A 117 -3.61 -4.69 -7.89
N ARG A 118 -4.70 -4.40 -8.59
CA ARG A 118 -6.05 -4.28 -8.00
C ARG A 118 -6.53 -5.58 -7.37
N ALA A 119 -6.24 -6.72 -8.02
CA ALA A 119 -6.58 -8.04 -7.48
C ALA A 119 -5.79 -8.35 -6.19
N LEU A 120 -4.52 -7.96 -6.09
CA LEU A 120 -3.72 -8.09 -4.88
C LEU A 120 -4.25 -7.19 -3.75
N LEU A 121 -4.58 -5.93 -4.05
CA LEU A 121 -5.16 -5.00 -3.08
C LEU A 121 -6.49 -5.53 -2.54
N LYS A 122 -7.32 -6.09 -3.43
CA LYS A 122 -8.56 -6.75 -3.01
C LYS A 122 -8.29 -7.97 -2.11
N ALA A 123 -7.31 -8.79 -2.47
CA ALA A 123 -6.96 -9.95 -1.64
C ALA A 123 -6.52 -9.52 -0.23
N TRP A 124 -5.72 -8.47 -0.11
CA TRP A 124 -5.34 -7.90 1.19
C TRP A 124 -6.54 -7.33 1.96
N LEU A 125 -7.43 -6.61 1.27
CA LEU A 125 -8.66 -6.10 1.87
C LEU A 125 -9.50 -7.25 2.44
N ASP A 126 -9.68 -8.32 1.67
CA ASP A 126 -10.44 -9.50 2.11
C ASP A 126 -9.77 -10.18 3.32
N GLN A 127 -8.43 -10.29 3.36
CA GLN A 127 -7.72 -10.82 4.53
C GLN A 127 -7.96 -9.96 5.77
N GLY A 128 -7.91 -8.64 5.60
CA GLY A 128 -8.15 -7.70 6.70
C GLY A 128 -9.58 -7.77 7.23
N MET A 129 -10.56 -7.69 6.35
CA MET A 129 -11.99 -7.68 6.71
C MET A 129 -12.46 -8.99 7.34
N ASN A 130 -11.79 -10.10 7.07
CA ASN A 130 -12.09 -11.39 7.70
C ASN A 130 -11.39 -11.59 9.06
N HIS A 131 -10.56 -10.65 9.52
CA HIS A 131 -9.84 -10.79 10.77
C HIS A 131 -10.68 -10.37 11.97
N ASN A 132 -10.58 -11.09 13.09
CA ASN A 132 -11.36 -10.86 14.30
C ASN A 132 -11.11 -9.54 15.04
N PHE A 133 -10.07 -8.77 14.67
CA PHE A 133 -9.84 -7.42 15.17
C PHE A 133 -10.73 -6.41 14.48
N VAL A 134 -11.23 -6.71 13.28
CA VAL A 134 -11.86 -5.76 12.37
C VAL A 134 -13.39 -5.83 12.46
N ASP A 135 -14.01 -4.67 12.59
CA ASP A 135 -15.45 -4.51 12.43
C ASP A 135 -15.82 -4.49 10.94
N ALA A 136 -16.22 -5.64 10.42
CA ALA A 136 -16.57 -5.81 9.02
C ALA A 136 -17.87 -5.08 8.60
N SER A 137 -18.60 -4.48 9.53
CA SER A 137 -19.80 -3.68 9.22
C SER A 137 -19.47 -2.25 8.80
N ILE A 138 -18.21 -1.84 8.97
CA ILE A 138 -17.72 -0.50 8.65
C ILE A 138 -16.76 -0.60 7.48
N SER A 139 -17.03 0.16 6.39
CA SER A 139 -16.12 0.23 5.25
C SER A 139 -14.73 0.75 5.70
N PRO A 140 -13.65 0.02 5.43
CA PRO A 140 -12.31 0.41 5.87
C PRO A 140 -11.79 1.63 5.13
N ALA A 141 -10.77 2.27 5.68
CA ALA A 141 -10.00 3.29 5.00
C ALA A 141 -8.63 2.74 4.55
N ALA A 142 -7.93 3.51 3.69
CA ALA A 142 -6.56 3.20 3.33
C ALA A 142 -5.70 4.48 3.26
N ILE A 143 -4.41 4.34 3.61
CA ILE A 143 -3.42 5.41 3.49
C ILE A 143 -2.16 4.86 2.84
N GLY A 144 -1.57 5.64 1.93
CA GLY A 144 -0.37 5.23 1.22
C GLY A 144 0.61 6.35 0.97
N TYR A 145 1.90 6.00 0.97
CA TYR A 145 3.02 6.92 0.79
C TYR A 145 3.75 6.60 -0.52
N CYS A 146 4.00 7.59 -1.38
CA CYS A 146 4.70 7.41 -2.64
C CYS A 146 4.02 6.34 -3.52
N PHE A 147 4.66 5.21 -3.79
CA PHE A 147 4.05 4.08 -4.49
C PHE A 147 2.81 3.52 -3.75
N GLY A 148 2.80 3.57 -2.43
CA GLY A 148 1.60 3.27 -1.64
C GLY A 148 0.45 4.22 -1.92
N GLY A 149 0.76 5.50 -2.21
CA GLY A 149 -0.24 6.46 -2.69
C GLY A 149 -0.84 6.05 -4.04
N VAL A 150 -0.02 5.53 -4.97
CA VAL A 150 -0.52 4.91 -6.21
C VAL A 150 -1.42 3.72 -5.90
N ALA A 151 -1.01 2.85 -4.95
CA ALA A 151 -1.76 1.66 -4.56
C ALA A 151 -3.18 2.00 -4.09
N VAL A 152 -3.35 2.99 -3.20
CA VAL A 152 -4.68 3.36 -2.72
C VAL A 152 -5.54 3.99 -3.82
N LEU A 153 -4.95 4.72 -4.78
CA LEU A 153 -5.68 5.23 -5.94
C LEU A 153 -6.07 4.11 -6.91
N GLU A 154 -5.21 3.09 -7.10
CA GLU A 154 -5.56 1.90 -7.88
C GLU A 154 -6.66 1.06 -7.19
N ALA A 155 -6.72 1.05 -5.86
CA ALA A 155 -7.84 0.45 -5.15
C ALA A 155 -9.16 1.17 -5.44
N VAL A 156 -9.16 2.51 -5.50
CA VAL A 156 -10.33 3.32 -5.91
C VAL A 156 -10.72 3.01 -7.35
N ARG A 157 -9.77 3.04 -8.28
CA ARG A 157 -10.01 2.71 -9.70
C ARG A 157 -10.53 1.29 -9.91
N GLY A 158 -10.11 0.37 -9.04
CA GLY A 158 -10.58 -1.02 -9.01
C GLY A 158 -11.94 -1.23 -8.34
N GLY A 159 -12.55 -0.18 -7.80
CA GLY A 159 -13.87 -0.24 -7.16
C GLY A 159 -13.89 -0.99 -5.83
N LEU A 160 -12.78 -1.02 -5.10
CA LEU A 160 -12.74 -1.64 -3.78
C LEU A 160 -13.68 -0.89 -2.82
N ASP A 161 -14.33 -1.63 -1.95
CA ASP A 161 -15.23 -1.06 -0.93
C ASP A 161 -14.44 -0.41 0.21
N LEU A 162 -14.05 0.84 -0.04
CA LEU A 162 -13.32 1.70 0.89
C LEU A 162 -14.15 2.93 1.22
N GLY A 163 -14.28 3.27 2.50
CA GLY A 163 -14.95 4.50 2.94
C GLY A 163 -14.13 5.76 2.64
N GLY A 164 -12.81 5.64 2.60
CA GLY A 164 -11.92 6.72 2.23
C GLY A 164 -10.48 6.28 2.01
N VAL A 165 -9.76 7.06 1.19
CA VAL A 165 -8.33 6.85 0.94
C VAL A 165 -7.55 8.15 1.06
N VAL A 166 -6.29 8.04 1.51
CA VAL A 166 -5.34 9.15 1.57
C VAL A 166 -4.09 8.77 0.79
N SER A 167 -3.81 9.49 -0.28
CA SER A 167 -2.57 9.38 -1.06
C SER A 167 -1.62 10.50 -0.67
N LEU A 168 -0.50 10.16 -0.05
CA LEU A 168 0.55 11.10 0.35
C LEU A 168 1.72 11.02 -0.64
N HIS A 169 1.98 12.11 -1.36
CA HIS A 169 2.95 12.24 -2.45
C HIS A 169 2.95 11.05 -3.43
N GLY A 170 1.79 10.45 -3.65
CA GLY A 170 1.57 9.43 -4.67
C GLY A 170 1.55 10.03 -6.06
N LEU A 171 1.94 9.22 -7.04
CA LEU A 171 1.79 9.63 -8.43
C LEU A 171 0.31 9.52 -8.82
N LEU A 172 -0.21 10.57 -9.44
CA LEU A 172 -1.62 10.69 -9.77
C LEU A 172 -1.96 10.15 -11.16
N GLN A 173 -0.95 9.89 -11.95
CA GLN A 173 -1.07 9.49 -13.35
C GLN A 173 -1.71 8.12 -13.48
N THR A 174 -2.59 8.00 -14.47
CA THR A 174 -3.13 6.72 -14.91
C THR A 174 -2.12 5.97 -15.76
N GLY A 175 -2.35 4.68 -15.99
CA GLY A 175 -1.53 3.86 -16.86
C GLY A 175 -1.42 4.34 -18.30
N GLU A 176 -2.31 5.22 -18.74
CA GLU A 176 -2.32 5.82 -20.07
C GLU A 176 -1.45 7.08 -20.18
N ASP A 177 -0.91 7.58 -19.07
CA ASP A 177 -0.08 8.76 -19.08
C ASP A 177 1.22 8.51 -19.87
N PRO A 178 1.47 9.26 -20.95
CA PRO A 178 2.62 9.06 -21.81
C PRO A 178 3.95 9.52 -21.19
N ASN A 179 4.01 9.91 -19.91
CA ASN A 179 5.26 10.38 -19.34
C ASN A 179 6.25 9.22 -19.08
N PRO A 180 7.12 8.87 -20.07
CA PRO A 180 8.04 7.75 -19.96
C PRO A 180 9.23 8.05 -19.03
N ALA A 181 9.43 9.32 -18.63
CA ALA A 181 10.53 9.73 -17.76
C ALA A 181 10.33 9.31 -16.29
N ARG A 182 9.16 8.87 -15.95
CA ARG A 182 8.79 8.49 -14.58
C ARG A 182 9.57 7.30 -14.03
N PHE A 183 9.85 6.38 -14.95
CA PHE A 183 10.63 5.19 -14.63
C PHE A 183 11.49 4.83 -15.84
N ASN A 184 12.36 4.24 -16.06
CA ASN A 184 13.28 3.94 -17.15
C ASN A 184 12.58 3.68 -18.52
N ALA A 185 13.22 4.06 -19.63
CA ALA A 185 12.71 3.92 -20.99
C ALA A 185 12.46 2.47 -21.49
N GLU A 186 12.92 1.47 -20.75
CA GLU A 186 12.75 0.04 -21.07
C GLU A 186 11.47 -0.58 -20.49
N ARG A 187 10.51 0.22 -20.13
CA ARG A 187 9.25 -0.22 -19.53
C ARG A 187 8.43 -1.06 -20.52
N PRO A 188 7.97 -2.25 -20.17
CA PRO A 188 7.00 -2.97 -21.01
C PRO A 188 5.70 -2.13 -21.15
N PRO A 189 4.95 -2.28 -22.24
CA PRO A 189 3.69 -1.57 -22.40
C PRO A 189 2.73 -1.92 -21.26
N LEU A 190 2.01 -0.90 -20.77
CA LEU A 190 1.00 -1.07 -19.75
C LEU A 190 -0.12 -1.99 -20.25
N LYS A 191 -0.59 -2.87 -19.39
CA LYS A 191 -1.83 -3.60 -19.64
C LYS A 191 -3.00 -2.68 -19.29
N SER A 192 -3.86 -2.42 -20.26
CA SER A 192 -5.10 -1.68 -20.02
C SER A 192 -6.00 -2.45 -19.05
N CYS A 193 -6.63 -1.74 -18.15
CA CYS A 193 -7.61 -2.28 -17.21
C CYS A 193 -8.74 -1.26 -17.08
N GLU A 194 -9.98 -1.70 -17.23
CA GLU A 194 -11.14 -0.84 -17.07
C GLU A 194 -11.26 -0.35 -15.62
N ASN A 195 -11.59 0.94 -15.46
CA ASN A 195 -11.86 1.51 -14.16
C ASN A 195 -13.31 1.18 -13.74
N ASN A 196 -13.47 0.87 -12.45
CA ASN A 196 -14.76 0.57 -11.84
C ASN A 196 -14.85 1.27 -10.48
N TYR A 197 -15.15 2.57 -10.49
CA TYR A 197 -15.10 3.40 -9.29
C TYR A 197 -16.23 3.07 -8.31
N ASN A 198 -15.87 2.99 -7.01
CA ASN A 198 -16.85 3.15 -5.95
C ASN A 198 -17.04 4.64 -5.66
N THR A 199 -18.14 5.21 -6.12
CA THR A 199 -18.44 6.65 -6.00
C THR A 199 -18.71 7.13 -4.57
N GLN A 200 -18.75 6.20 -3.59
CA GLN A 200 -18.91 6.56 -2.17
C GLN A 200 -17.57 6.74 -1.47
N THR A 201 -16.45 6.35 -2.10
CA THR A 201 -15.11 6.49 -1.52
C THR A 201 -14.67 7.95 -1.50
N VAL A 202 -14.34 8.46 -0.31
CA VAL A 202 -13.71 9.79 -0.18
C VAL A 202 -12.23 9.70 -0.54
N VAL A 203 -11.77 10.53 -1.47
CA VAL A 203 -10.38 10.56 -1.93
C VAL A 203 -9.70 11.83 -1.46
N VAL A 204 -8.62 11.69 -0.69
CA VAL A 204 -7.76 12.79 -0.26
C VAL A 204 -6.37 12.59 -0.89
N VAL A 205 -5.87 13.64 -1.51
CA VAL A 205 -4.55 13.64 -2.17
C VAL A 205 -3.71 14.80 -1.64
N GLU A 206 -2.52 14.50 -1.15
CA GLU A 206 -1.55 15.50 -0.71
C GLU A 206 -0.24 15.32 -1.47
N ASN A 207 0.11 16.29 -2.30
CA ASN A 207 1.35 16.35 -3.07
C ASN A 207 2.07 17.68 -2.84
N GLY A 208 3.40 17.67 -2.93
CA GLY A 208 4.19 18.89 -2.92
C GLY A 208 3.81 19.83 -4.08
N ALA A 209 3.81 21.13 -3.84
CA ALA A 209 3.49 22.11 -4.89
C ALA A 209 4.47 22.05 -6.07
N ASP A 210 5.74 21.80 -5.74
CA ASP A 210 6.85 21.76 -6.72
C ASP A 210 7.31 20.31 -6.99
N ASP A 211 6.41 19.33 -6.88
CA ASP A 211 6.73 17.94 -7.16
C ASP A 211 6.84 17.71 -8.68
N GLU A 212 8.06 17.56 -9.17
CA GLU A 212 8.34 17.34 -10.60
C GLU A 212 7.74 16.01 -11.12
N LEU A 213 7.48 15.05 -10.24
CA LEU A 213 6.86 13.77 -10.59
C LEU A 213 5.34 13.88 -10.69
N VAL A 214 4.75 14.95 -10.15
CA VAL A 214 3.30 15.22 -10.17
C VAL A 214 3.06 16.66 -10.67
N PRO A 215 3.33 16.94 -11.94
CA PRO A 215 3.15 18.26 -12.53
C PRO A 215 1.66 18.66 -12.55
N ASP A 216 1.37 19.95 -12.72
CA ASP A 216 0.01 20.49 -12.62
C ASP A 216 -0.96 19.89 -13.64
N ASP A 217 -0.51 19.53 -14.83
CA ASP A 217 -1.32 18.87 -15.84
C ASP A 217 -1.74 17.43 -15.41
N SER A 218 -0.88 16.72 -14.69
CA SER A 218 -1.18 15.43 -14.07
C SER A 218 -2.24 15.58 -12.96
N LYS A 219 -2.11 16.62 -12.12
CA LYS A 219 -3.12 16.95 -11.11
C LYS A 219 -4.49 17.25 -11.75
N GLN A 220 -4.49 18.05 -12.82
CA GLN A 220 -5.73 18.40 -13.51
C GLN A 220 -6.39 17.18 -14.18
N ARG A 221 -5.62 16.29 -14.81
CA ARG A 221 -6.15 15.02 -15.37
C ARG A 221 -6.76 14.16 -14.29
N PHE A 222 -6.09 14.01 -13.16
CA PHE A 222 -6.60 13.24 -12.03
C PHE A 222 -7.91 13.82 -11.48
N PHE A 223 -8.00 15.14 -11.31
CA PHE A 223 -9.25 15.76 -10.86
C PHE A 223 -10.39 15.59 -11.87
N ASN A 224 -10.11 15.64 -13.16
CA ASN A 224 -11.12 15.37 -14.18
C ASN A 224 -11.57 13.90 -14.08
N GLU A 225 -10.64 12.95 -14.00
CA GLU A 225 -10.92 11.53 -13.83
C GLU A 225 -11.83 11.25 -12.62
N MET A 226 -11.57 11.88 -11.48
CA MET A 226 -12.31 11.62 -10.23
C MET A 226 -13.68 12.34 -10.18
N ASN A 227 -13.98 13.22 -11.13
CA ASN A 227 -15.25 13.97 -11.18
C ASN A 227 -16.19 13.52 -12.34
N GLU A 228 -15.77 12.58 -13.17
CA GLU A 228 -16.58 11.95 -14.21
C GLU A 228 -17.43 10.79 -13.62
#